data_cbd4b9f9455c606b4e97d8b9704dab3d
#
_entry.id   cbd4b9f9455c606b4e97d8b9704dab3d
#
_cell.length_a   1.000
_cell.length_b   1.000
_cell.length_c   1.000
_cell.angle_alpha   90.00
_cell.angle_beta   90.00
_cell.angle_gamma   90.00
#
_symmetry.space_group_name_H-M   'P 1'
#
loop_
_entity.id
_entity.type
_entity.pdbx_description
1 polymer ?
#
loop_
_entity_poly.entity_id
_entity_poly.type
_entity_poly.pdbx_seq_one_letter_code
_entity_poly.pdbx_strand_id
1 'polypeptide(L)'
;MTLLEARDLRVEFVSRGRRARAVDGVNLVVGQGEIVALVGESGCGKTTLARTLLGLERPASGSVLYGGVPLAYSSRALRAHRREVQLVLQDPTGSLNPRHTVYEAVAEGPRIHRLPAEGERVASALSRAGLRPPERFFNRYPHELSGGQRQRVVIAGALALDPRVLVADEPVASLDASVRGEILALLLRLRDELGLSALVVTHDLGLAWNIADRVAVMYLGRIVESGPVERILTAPSHPYTQALLSVLPESPSPVVLGGEPPDPTRIPPGCRFHPRCQILASGAAAETGVDGLCVSRPLPVLSSSAAAQVACHHAEARPASTRREAEAGAGVEVERR
;
A
#
# COMPACT_ATOMS: atom_id res chain seq x y z
N MET A 1 -3.76 7.46 -16.85
CA MET A 1 -5.12 6.85 -16.91
C MET A 1 -5.33 6.00 -15.67
N THR A 2 -6.49 6.08 -15.01
CA THR A 2 -6.80 5.28 -13.81
C THR A 2 -6.96 3.82 -14.18
N LEU A 3 -6.24 2.91 -13.51
CA LEU A 3 -6.29 1.49 -13.78
C LEU A 3 -7.05 0.72 -12.68
N LEU A 4 -6.74 0.95 -11.40
CA LEU A 4 -7.44 0.36 -10.26
C LEU A 4 -7.89 1.48 -9.32
N GLU A 5 -9.14 1.42 -8.86
CA GLU A 5 -9.72 2.48 -8.02
C GLU A 5 -10.55 1.89 -6.89
N ALA A 6 -10.35 2.42 -5.69
CA ALA A 6 -11.26 2.34 -4.56
C ALA A 6 -12.11 3.60 -4.54
N ARG A 7 -13.44 3.48 -4.51
CA ARG A 7 -14.37 4.61 -4.46
C ARG A 7 -15.31 4.48 -3.28
N ASP A 8 -15.16 5.38 -2.30
CA ASP A 8 -15.88 5.43 -1.01
C ASP A 8 -16.00 4.04 -0.35
N LEU A 9 -14.89 3.28 -0.38
CA LEU A 9 -14.88 1.91 0.13
C LEU A 9 -15.07 1.86 1.63
N ARG A 10 -15.99 1.00 2.06
CA ARG A 10 -16.20 0.67 3.48
C ARG A 10 -16.18 -0.84 3.67
N VAL A 11 -15.36 -1.28 4.61
CA VAL A 11 -15.26 -2.70 5.00
C VAL A 11 -15.40 -2.79 6.51
N GLU A 12 -16.36 -3.60 6.93
CA GLU A 12 -16.68 -3.80 8.34
C GLU A 12 -16.65 -5.28 8.68
N PHE A 13 -16.08 -5.60 9.81
CA PHE A 13 -16.12 -6.94 10.38
C PHE A 13 -16.98 -6.95 11.62
N VAL A 14 -17.91 -7.90 11.70
CA VAL A 14 -18.76 -8.07 12.87
C VAL A 14 -18.30 -9.31 13.64
N SER A 15 -17.91 -9.12 14.89
CA SER A 15 -17.54 -10.20 15.80
C SER A 15 -18.11 -9.95 17.19
N ARG A 16 -18.80 -10.94 17.73
CA ARG A 16 -19.42 -10.89 19.08
C ARG A 16 -20.25 -9.62 19.33
N GLY A 17 -21.04 -9.22 18.33
CA GLY A 17 -21.90 -8.02 18.40
C GLY A 17 -21.15 -6.68 18.27
N ARG A 18 -19.83 -6.67 18.14
CA ARG A 18 -19.04 -5.47 17.87
C ARG A 18 -18.75 -5.35 16.39
N ARG A 19 -18.80 -4.12 15.87
CA ARG A 19 -18.54 -3.78 14.47
C ARG A 19 -17.22 -3.02 14.37
N ALA A 20 -16.19 -3.65 13.80
CA ALA A 20 -14.91 -3.02 13.51
C ALA A 20 -14.93 -2.44 12.09
N ARG A 21 -14.67 -1.14 11.94
CA ARG A 21 -14.57 -0.46 10.65
C ARG A 21 -13.12 -0.48 10.19
N ALA A 22 -12.75 -1.54 9.50
CA ALA A 22 -11.38 -1.72 9.03
C ALA A 22 -11.03 -0.76 7.87
N VAL A 23 -12.01 -0.44 7.01
CA VAL A 23 -11.92 0.58 5.96
C VAL A 23 -13.20 1.41 6.03
N ASP A 24 -13.10 2.74 6.08
CA ASP A 24 -14.25 3.62 6.30
C ASP A 24 -14.21 4.87 5.42
N GLY A 25 -14.70 4.71 4.19
CA GLY A 25 -14.79 5.79 3.21
C GLY A 25 -13.43 6.07 2.57
N VAL A 26 -12.75 5.03 2.06
CA VAL A 26 -11.45 5.20 1.40
C VAL A 26 -11.63 5.41 -0.10
N ASN A 27 -10.98 6.47 -0.61
CA ASN A 27 -10.75 6.70 -2.03
C ASN A 27 -9.27 6.56 -2.32
N LEU A 28 -8.92 5.68 -3.26
CA LEU A 28 -7.54 5.43 -3.68
C LEU A 28 -7.51 5.08 -5.16
N VAL A 29 -6.56 5.65 -5.89
CA VAL A 29 -6.33 5.35 -7.30
C VAL A 29 -4.91 4.85 -7.49
N VAL A 30 -4.77 3.81 -8.32
CA VAL A 30 -3.50 3.39 -8.90
C VAL A 30 -3.59 3.66 -10.40
N GLY A 31 -2.73 4.53 -10.89
CA GLY A 31 -2.61 4.87 -12.31
C GLY A 31 -1.88 3.78 -13.10
N GLN A 32 -1.94 3.88 -14.43
CA GLN A 32 -1.18 2.99 -15.30
C GLN A 32 0.32 3.31 -15.20
N GLY A 33 1.14 2.28 -14.97
CA GLY A 33 2.59 2.42 -14.81
C GLY A 33 2.99 3.18 -13.53
N GLU A 34 2.08 3.31 -12.55
CA GLU A 34 2.30 4.01 -11.29
C GLU A 34 2.53 3.03 -10.14
N ILE A 35 3.45 3.36 -9.26
CA ILE A 35 3.62 2.68 -7.96
C ILE A 35 3.07 3.58 -6.87
N VAL A 36 2.02 3.13 -6.19
CA VAL A 36 1.43 3.81 -5.03
C VAL A 36 1.83 3.06 -3.76
N ALA A 37 2.42 3.74 -2.79
CA ALA A 37 2.66 3.18 -1.46
C ALA A 37 1.49 3.48 -0.53
N LEU A 38 0.97 2.46 0.14
CA LEU A 38 -0.01 2.58 1.21
C LEU A 38 0.68 2.33 2.54
N VAL A 39 0.85 3.38 3.34
CA VAL A 39 1.64 3.35 4.57
C VAL A 39 0.79 3.62 5.81
N GLY A 40 1.22 3.15 6.97
CA GLY A 40 0.57 3.37 8.27
C GLY A 40 0.89 2.26 9.27
N GLU A 41 0.51 2.47 10.53
CA GLU A 41 0.73 1.50 11.61
C GLU A 41 0.04 0.15 11.35
N SER A 42 0.52 -0.91 12.03
CA SER A 42 -0.13 -2.23 11.99
C SER A 42 -1.58 -2.13 12.47
N GLY A 43 -2.48 -2.89 11.82
CA GLY A 43 -3.91 -2.89 12.17
C GLY A 43 -4.72 -1.68 11.68
N CYS A 44 -4.14 -0.68 10.99
CA CYS A 44 -4.90 0.48 10.52
C CYS A 44 -5.83 0.21 9.31
N GLY A 45 -5.81 -1.02 8.74
CA GLY A 45 -6.72 -1.43 7.65
C GLY A 45 -6.06 -1.64 6.28
N LYS A 46 -4.76 -1.48 6.11
CA LYS A 46 -4.02 -1.60 4.83
C LYS A 46 -4.25 -2.93 4.12
N THR A 47 -4.00 -4.04 4.80
CA THR A 47 -4.21 -5.40 4.27
C THR A 47 -5.68 -5.65 3.90
N THR A 48 -6.62 -5.10 4.68
CA THR A 48 -8.06 -5.19 4.37
C THR A 48 -8.37 -4.45 3.08
N LEU A 49 -7.86 -3.23 2.91
CA LEU A 49 -8.02 -2.46 1.67
C LEU A 49 -7.41 -3.20 0.48
N ALA A 50 -6.18 -3.71 0.61
CA ALA A 50 -5.51 -4.51 -0.41
C ALA A 50 -6.34 -5.73 -0.83
N ARG A 51 -6.84 -6.52 0.14
CA ARG A 51 -7.71 -7.67 -0.12
C ARG A 51 -9.02 -7.29 -0.80
N THR A 52 -9.59 -6.14 -0.43
CA THR A 52 -10.82 -5.65 -1.06
C THR A 52 -10.58 -5.27 -2.53
N LEU A 53 -9.46 -4.62 -2.84
CA LEU A 53 -9.06 -4.29 -4.20
C LEU A 53 -8.84 -5.54 -5.08
N LEU A 54 -8.41 -6.64 -4.49
CA LEU A 54 -8.29 -7.95 -5.15
C LEU A 54 -9.62 -8.72 -5.27
N GLY A 55 -10.71 -8.18 -4.73
CA GLY A 55 -12.00 -8.86 -4.65
C GLY A 55 -11.97 -10.10 -3.75
N LEU A 56 -11.04 -10.16 -2.77
CA LEU A 56 -10.99 -11.20 -1.74
C LEU A 56 -11.94 -10.88 -0.59
N GLU A 57 -12.12 -9.57 -0.31
CA GLU A 57 -13.10 -9.07 0.65
C GLU A 57 -14.17 -8.28 -0.10
N ARG A 58 -15.43 -8.50 0.26
CA ARG A 58 -16.54 -7.74 -0.32
C ARG A 58 -16.79 -6.50 0.53
N PRO A 59 -16.80 -5.28 -0.04
CA PRO A 59 -17.09 -4.07 0.73
C PRO A 59 -18.55 -4.05 1.19
N ALA A 60 -18.79 -3.45 2.35
CA ALA A 60 -20.14 -3.18 2.88
C ALA A 60 -20.81 -2.07 2.08
N SER A 61 -20.04 -1.09 1.59
CA SER A 61 -20.47 -0.05 0.65
C SER A 61 -19.29 0.48 -0.15
N GLY A 62 -19.58 1.30 -1.17
CA GLY A 62 -18.62 1.76 -2.15
C GLY A 62 -18.34 0.73 -3.24
N SER A 63 -17.31 0.97 -4.05
CA SER A 63 -16.99 0.10 -5.18
C SER A 63 -15.50 0.04 -5.47
N VAL A 64 -15.05 -1.12 -5.93
CA VAL A 64 -13.76 -1.29 -6.59
C VAL A 64 -13.99 -1.18 -8.09
N LEU A 65 -13.17 -0.39 -8.77
CA LEU A 65 -13.24 -0.26 -10.23
C LEU A 65 -11.91 -0.70 -10.84
N TYR A 66 -12.00 -1.40 -11.97
CA TYR A 66 -10.85 -1.75 -12.80
C TYR A 66 -11.08 -1.21 -14.22
N GLY A 67 -10.17 -0.37 -14.71
CA GLY A 67 -10.36 0.32 -15.98
C GLY A 67 -11.66 1.15 -16.05
N GLY A 68 -12.10 1.72 -14.93
CA GLY A 68 -13.34 2.49 -14.81
C GLY A 68 -14.61 1.64 -14.66
N VAL A 69 -14.52 0.30 -14.76
CA VAL A 69 -15.66 -0.61 -14.65
C VAL A 69 -15.78 -1.16 -13.22
N PRO A 70 -16.94 -1.03 -12.55
CA PRO A 70 -17.14 -1.59 -11.21
C PRO A 70 -16.98 -3.11 -11.19
N LEU A 71 -16.27 -3.62 -10.18
CA LEU A 71 -16.05 -5.05 -9.98
C LEU A 71 -17.35 -5.75 -9.60
N ALA A 72 -17.74 -6.72 -10.40
CA ALA A 72 -18.82 -7.64 -10.06
C ALA A 72 -18.29 -8.84 -9.28
N TYR A 73 -19.04 -9.27 -8.25
CA TYR A 73 -18.61 -10.35 -7.34
C TYR A 73 -19.12 -11.74 -7.76
N SER A 74 -19.38 -11.96 -9.07
CA SER A 74 -19.59 -13.30 -9.59
C SER A 74 -18.26 -14.05 -9.77
N SER A 75 -18.27 -15.38 -9.66
CA SER A 75 -17.05 -16.19 -9.81
C SER A 75 -16.33 -15.95 -11.15
N ARG A 76 -17.07 -15.71 -12.23
CA ARG A 76 -16.50 -15.38 -13.55
C ARG A 76 -15.79 -14.03 -13.54
N ALA A 77 -16.44 -13.00 -13.00
CA ALA A 77 -15.89 -11.64 -12.95
C ALA A 77 -14.66 -11.57 -12.01
N LEU A 78 -14.73 -12.21 -10.83
CA LEU A 78 -13.60 -12.30 -9.92
C LEU A 78 -12.41 -13.06 -10.51
N ARG A 79 -12.65 -14.14 -11.27
CA ARG A 79 -11.59 -14.86 -12.00
C ARG A 79 -10.93 -13.96 -13.04
N ALA A 80 -11.69 -13.19 -13.81
CA ALA A 80 -11.16 -12.25 -14.79
C ALA A 80 -10.35 -11.14 -14.10
N HIS A 81 -10.91 -10.54 -13.05
CA HIS A 81 -10.24 -9.49 -12.29
C HIS A 81 -8.92 -9.96 -11.68
N ARG A 82 -8.91 -11.13 -11.04
CA ARG A 82 -7.71 -11.70 -10.41
C ARG A 82 -6.65 -12.17 -11.40
N ARG A 83 -6.94 -12.25 -12.68
CA ARG A 83 -5.92 -12.43 -13.72
C ARG A 83 -5.14 -11.14 -13.95
N GLU A 84 -5.84 -10.00 -13.93
CA GLU A 84 -5.27 -8.68 -14.21
C GLU A 84 -4.62 -8.03 -12.96
N VAL A 85 -5.14 -8.37 -11.76
CA VAL A 85 -4.69 -7.82 -10.48
C VAL A 85 -4.18 -8.97 -9.62
N GLN A 86 -2.87 -9.04 -9.41
CA GLN A 86 -2.20 -10.13 -8.69
C GLN A 86 -1.70 -9.70 -7.33
N LEU A 87 -1.64 -10.65 -6.40
CA LEU A 87 -1.16 -10.46 -5.03
C LEU A 87 0.24 -11.04 -4.86
N VAL A 88 1.13 -10.27 -4.27
CA VAL A 88 2.41 -10.72 -3.73
C VAL A 88 2.33 -10.62 -2.21
N LEU A 89 2.38 -11.77 -1.53
CA LEU A 89 2.22 -11.87 -0.08
C LEU A 89 3.52 -11.57 0.67
N GLN A 90 3.36 -11.17 1.92
CA GLN A 90 4.44 -10.79 2.84
C GLN A 90 5.40 -11.96 3.16
N ASP A 91 4.86 -13.17 3.40
CA ASP A 91 5.64 -14.34 3.75
C ASP A 91 5.77 -15.30 2.56
N PRO A 92 6.95 -15.32 1.89
CA PRO A 92 7.17 -16.25 0.79
C PRO A 92 7.20 -17.71 1.23
N THR A 93 7.52 -17.98 2.50
CA THR A 93 7.56 -19.36 3.03
C THR A 93 6.16 -19.90 3.22
N GLY A 94 5.26 -19.12 3.78
CA GLY A 94 3.85 -19.48 3.92
C GLY A 94 3.05 -19.45 2.62
N SER A 95 3.56 -18.73 1.59
CA SER A 95 2.89 -18.60 0.29
C SER A 95 3.15 -19.76 -0.66
N LEU A 96 4.30 -20.44 -0.52
CA LEU A 96 4.69 -21.54 -1.39
C LEU A 96 4.34 -22.89 -0.75
N ASN A 97 3.68 -23.76 -1.51
CA ASN A 97 3.46 -25.14 -1.07
C ASN A 97 4.81 -25.87 -1.04
N PRO A 98 5.29 -26.37 0.14
CA PRO A 98 6.59 -27.00 0.25
C PRO A 98 6.73 -28.32 -0.53
N ARG A 99 5.61 -28.89 -1.00
CA ARG A 99 5.56 -30.12 -1.80
C ARG A 99 5.57 -29.85 -3.32
N HIS A 100 5.42 -28.60 -3.75
CA HIS A 100 5.47 -28.23 -5.15
C HIS A 100 6.89 -27.81 -5.52
N THR A 101 7.30 -28.18 -6.71
CA THR A 101 8.50 -27.60 -7.32
C THR A 101 8.25 -26.14 -7.67
N VAL A 102 9.31 -25.39 -7.94
CA VAL A 102 9.23 -24.01 -8.44
C VAL A 102 8.38 -23.93 -9.71
N TYR A 103 8.57 -24.88 -10.65
CA TYR A 103 7.77 -24.97 -11.86
C TYR A 103 6.29 -25.08 -11.53
N GLU A 104 5.92 -26.02 -10.67
CA GLU A 104 4.51 -26.26 -10.29
C GLU A 104 3.89 -25.04 -9.60
N ALA A 105 4.64 -24.38 -8.71
CA ALA A 105 4.18 -23.20 -8.02
C ALA A 105 3.91 -22.03 -9.00
N VAL A 106 4.78 -21.81 -10.00
CA VAL A 106 4.59 -20.75 -10.99
C VAL A 106 3.55 -21.12 -12.04
N ALA A 107 3.43 -22.41 -12.39
CA ALA A 107 2.45 -22.91 -13.36
C ALA A 107 1.01 -22.92 -12.82
N GLU A 108 0.79 -22.82 -11.51
CA GLU A 108 -0.53 -22.92 -10.90
C GLU A 108 -1.51 -21.88 -11.48
N GLY A 109 -1.10 -20.62 -11.56
CA GLY A 109 -1.92 -19.55 -12.14
C GLY A 109 -2.32 -19.83 -13.59
N PRO A 110 -1.38 -20.06 -14.52
CA PRO A 110 -1.66 -20.48 -15.89
C PRO A 110 -2.61 -21.66 -16.00
N ARG A 111 -2.44 -22.70 -15.16
CA ARG A 111 -3.34 -23.88 -15.14
C ARG A 111 -4.75 -23.53 -14.71
N ILE A 112 -4.92 -22.77 -13.61
CA ILE A 112 -6.23 -22.31 -13.14
C ILE A 112 -6.95 -21.52 -14.23
N HIS A 113 -6.22 -20.64 -14.94
CA HIS A 113 -6.77 -19.80 -15.99
C HIS A 113 -6.81 -20.48 -17.38
N ARG A 114 -6.32 -21.72 -17.49
CA ARG A 114 -6.25 -22.51 -18.72
C ARG A 114 -5.53 -21.75 -19.86
N LEU A 115 -4.41 -21.13 -19.52
CA LEU A 115 -3.62 -20.38 -20.49
C LEU A 115 -2.74 -21.33 -21.32
N PRO A 116 -2.57 -21.06 -22.62
CA PRO A 116 -1.65 -21.83 -23.47
C PRO A 116 -0.19 -21.55 -23.13
N ALA A 117 0.71 -22.38 -23.67
CA ALA A 117 2.17 -22.21 -23.57
C ALA A 117 2.69 -22.14 -22.12
N GLU A 118 2.22 -23.06 -21.26
CA GLU A 118 2.56 -23.09 -19.83
C GLU A 118 4.06 -23.01 -19.58
N GLY A 119 4.87 -23.85 -20.26
CA GLY A 119 6.32 -23.88 -20.07
C GLY A 119 7.02 -22.56 -20.42
N GLU A 120 6.61 -21.92 -21.52
CA GLU A 120 7.16 -20.63 -21.95
C GLU A 120 6.78 -19.52 -20.96
N ARG A 121 5.54 -19.52 -20.43
CA ARG A 121 5.07 -18.58 -19.41
C ARG A 121 5.86 -18.73 -18.12
N VAL A 122 6.07 -19.96 -17.64
CA VAL A 122 6.87 -20.24 -16.46
C VAL A 122 8.30 -19.77 -16.63
N ALA A 123 8.96 -20.11 -17.74
CA ALA A 123 10.31 -19.70 -18.03
C ALA A 123 10.45 -18.17 -18.11
N SER A 124 9.53 -17.53 -18.83
CA SER A 124 9.48 -16.06 -18.95
C SER A 124 9.27 -15.38 -17.59
N ALA A 125 8.32 -15.85 -16.78
CA ALA A 125 8.02 -15.29 -15.48
C ALA A 125 9.20 -15.39 -14.50
N LEU A 126 9.86 -16.57 -14.44
CA LEU A 126 11.07 -16.75 -13.65
C LEU A 126 12.22 -15.84 -14.12
N SER A 127 12.41 -15.71 -15.43
CA SER A 127 13.44 -14.83 -16.00
C SER A 127 13.18 -13.36 -15.68
N ARG A 128 11.91 -12.90 -15.77
CA ARG A 128 11.50 -11.54 -15.41
C ARG A 128 11.69 -11.28 -13.91
N ALA A 129 11.44 -12.28 -13.06
CA ALA A 129 11.70 -12.20 -11.62
C ALA A 129 13.20 -12.28 -11.26
N GLY A 130 14.10 -12.41 -12.26
CA GLY A 130 15.56 -12.44 -12.06
C GLY A 130 16.11 -13.80 -11.67
N LEU A 131 15.35 -14.89 -11.87
CA LEU A 131 15.83 -16.28 -11.71
C LEU A 131 16.32 -16.80 -13.07
N ARG A 132 17.61 -16.65 -13.34
CA ARG A 132 18.23 -16.97 -14.65
C ARG A 132 19.42 -17.92 -14.50
N PRO A 133 19.60 -18.92 -15.39
CA PRO A 133 18.60 -19.39 -16.35
C PRO A 133 17.45 -20.10 -15.63
N PRO A 134 16.19 -19.95 -16.10
CA PRO A 134 15.00 -20.39 -15.36
C PRO A 134 14.94 -21.91 -15.18
N GLU A 135 15.48 -22.68 -16.13
CA GLU A 135 15.46 -24.15 -16.11
C GLU A 135 16.21 -24.73 -14.90
N ARG A 136 17.21 -24.01 -14.38
CA ARG A 136 17.95 -24.43 -13.17
C ARG A 136 17.09 -24.44 -11.91
N PHE A 137 15.95 -23.77 -11.93
CA PHE A 137 15.03 -23.63 -10.80
C PHE A 137 13.81 -24.55 -10.90
N PHE A 138 13.45 -25.02 -12.09
CA PHE A 138 12.21 -25.75 -12.33
C PHE A 138 11.95 -26.88 -11.34
N ASN A 139 12.96 -27.73 -11.11
CA ASN A 139 12.83 -28.91 -10.28
C ASN A 139 13.23 -28.69 -8.81
N ARG A 140 13.59 -27.46 -8.44
CA ARG A 140 13.89 -27.14 -7.05
C ARG A 140 12.63 -26.97 -6.21
N TYR A 141 12.75 -27.28 -4.94
CA TYR A 141 11.70 -27.08 -3.96
C TYR A 141 11.94 -25.79 -3.15
N PRO A 142 10.90 -25.20 -2.52
CA PRO A 142 11.05 -23.97 -1.74
C PRO A 142 12.11 -24.02 -0.64
N HIS A 143 12.29 -25.17 0.00
CA HIS A 143 13.31 -25.34 1.05
C HIS A 143 14.76 -25.31 0.54
N GLU A 144 14.98 -25.51 -0.76
CA GLU A 144 16.32 -25.45 -1.40
C GLU A 144 16.69 -24.03 -1.87
N LEU A 145 15.79 -23.06 -1.63
CA LEU A 145 15.95 -21.67 -2.08
C LEU A 145 16.31 -20.74 -0.93
N SER A 146 17.09 -19.69 -1.21
CA SER A 146 17.27 -18.58 -0.28
C SER A 146 15.95 -17.79 -0.10
N GLY A 147 15.87 -16.96 0.95
CA GLY A 147 14.70 -16.09 1.18
C GLY A 147 14.37 -15.20 -0.02
N GLY A 148 15.38 -14.55 -0.59
CA GLY A 148 15.24 -13.73 -1.79
C GLY A 148 14.83 -14.52 -3.04
N GLN A 149 15.35 -15.74 -3.21
CA GLN A 149 14.92 -16.61 -4.30
C GLN A 149 13.47 -17.05 -4.14
N ARG A 150 13.02 -17.39 -2.92
CA ARG A 150 11.60 -17.69 -2.64
C ARG A 150 10.71 -16.52 -2.99
N GLN A 151 11.08 -15.29 -2.58
CA GLN A 151 10.33 -14.08 -2.92
C GLN A 151 10.23 -13.87 -4.42
N ARG A 152 11.33 -14.09 -5.17
CA ARG A 152 11.31 -14.02 -6.63
C ARG A 152 10.43 -15.09 -7.27
N VAL A 153 10.31 -16.29 -6.68
CA VAL A 153 9.36 -17.33 -7.14
C VAL A 153 7.91 -16.88 -6.91
N VAL A 154 7.58 -16.28 -5.75
CA VAL A 154 6.24 -15.72 -5.49
C VAL A 154 5.91 -14.63 -6.50
N ILE A 155 6.84 -13.71 -6.77
CA ILE A 155 6.67 -12.67 -7.80
C ILE A 155 6.50 -13.30 -9.19
N ALA A 156 7.30 -14.33 -9.54
CA ALA A 156 7.16 -15.03 -10.80
C ALA A 156 5.78 -15.68 -10.96
N GLY A 157 5.23 -16.29 -9.90
CA GLY A 157 3.88 -16.83 -9.90
C GLY A 157 2.82 -15.79 -10.27
N ALA A 158 2.95 -14.59 -9.73
CA ALA A 158 2.09 -13.47 -10.09
C ALA A 158 2.29 -13.04 -11.57
N LEU A 159 3.54 -12.92 -12.03
CA LEU A 159 3.88 -12.49 -13.39
C LEU A 159 3.50 -13.50 -14.47
N ALA A 160 3.32 -14.79 -14.14
CA ALA A 160 2.97 -15.83 -15.11
C ALA A 160 1.58 -15.62 -15.76
N LEU A 161 0.75 -14.76 -15.19
CA LEU A 161 -0.56 -14.37 -15.71
C LEU A 161 -0.50 -13.11 -16.59
N ASP A 162 0.67 -12.47 -16.74
CA ASP A 162 0.86 -11.16 -17.39
C ASP A 162 -0.09 -10.09 -16.81
N PRO A 163 -0.06 -9.86 -15.47
CA PRO A 163 -0.96 -8.92 -14.81
C PRO A 163 -0.66 -7.48 -15.20
N ARG A 164 -1.64 -6.60 -15.02
CA ARG A 164 -1.46 -5.15 -15.17
C ARG A 164 -1.22 -4.45 -13.85
N VAL A 165 -1.64 -5.06 -12.74
CA VAL A 165 -1.46 -4.51 -11.40
C VAL A 165 -0.92 -5.56 -10.46
N LEU A 166 0.12 -5.22 -9.68
CA LEU A 166 0.55 -5.97 -8.51
C LEU A 166 0.06 -5.27 -7.23
N VAL A 167 -0.55 -6.01 -6.34
CA VAL A 167 -0.78 -5.61 -4.97
C VAL A 167 0.23 -6.37 -4.12
N ALA A 168 1.23 -5.67 -3.60
CA ALA A 168 2.31 -6.25 -2.81
C ALA A 168 2.10 -5.88 -1.34
N ASP A 169 1.73 -6.85 -0.51
CA ASP A 169 1.54 -6.64 0.93
C ASP A 169 2.85 -6.97 1.65
N GLU A 170 3.56 -5.93 2.11
CA GLU A 170 4.86 -6.00 2.79
C GLU A 170 5.91 -6.88 2.07
N PRO A 171 6.20 -6.65 0.78
CA PRO A 171 6.91 -7.59 -0.08
C PRO A 171 8.37 -7.86 0.33
N VAL A 172 8.92 -7.13 1.28
CA VAL A 172 10.32 -7.24 1.71
C VAL A 172 10.51 -7.33 3.23
N ALA A 173 9.43 -7.41 4.01
CA ALA A 173 9.50 -7.34 5.48
C ALA A 173 10.34 -8.46 6.12
N SER A 174 10.34 -9.65 5.51
CA SER A 174 11.07 -10.83 6.01
C SER A 174 12.47 -11.01 5.41
N LEU A 175 12.97 -10.02 4.66
CA LEU A 175 14.24 -10.10 3.94
C LEU A 175 15.31 -9.22 4.58
N ASP A 176 16.57 -9.63 4.43
CA ASP A 176 17.75 -8.84 4.81
C ASP A 176 17.91 -7.61 3.91
N ALA A 177 18.64 -6.61 4.42
CA ALA A 177 18.75 -5.29 3.78
C ALA A 177 19.24 -5.35 2.32
N SER A 178 20.22 -6.20 2.01
CA SER A 178 20.75 -6.36 0.65
C SER A 178 19.69 -6.92 -0.31
N VAL A 179 18.98 -7.96 0.12
CA VAL A 179 17.93 -8.61 -0.66
C VAL A 179 16.71 -7.70 -0.83
N ARG A 180 16.40 -6.86 0.19
CA ARG A 180 15.33 -5.83 0.07
C ARG A 180 15.60 -4.92 -1.13
N GLY A 181 16.80 -4.35 -1.23
CA GLY A 181 17.19 -3.49 -2.35
C GLY A 181 17.01 -4.16 -3.72
N GLU A 182 17.39 -5.43 -3.82
CA GLU A 182 17.22 -6.20 -5.07
C GLU A 182 15.76 -6.41 -5.46
N ILE A 183 14.87 -6.68 -4.50
CA ILE A 183 13.42 -6.85 -4.77
C ILE A 183 12.78 -5.50 -5.14
N LEU A 184 13.18 -4.40 -4.50
CA LEU A 184 12.72 -3.07 -4.87
C LEU A 184 13.16 -2.69 -6.30
N ALA A 185 14.43 -2.92 -6.64
CA ALA A 185 14.93 -2.72 -7.99
C ALA A 185 14.22 -3.61 -9.02
N LEU A 186 13.83 -4.83 -8.63
CA LEU A 186 13.00 -5.68 -9.48
C LEU A 186 11.62 -5.06 -9.74
N LEU A 187 10.93 -4.54 -8.72
CA LEU A 187 9.61 -3.91 -8.89
C LEU A 187 9.69 -2.67 -9.80
N LEU A 188 10.73 -1.84 -9.65
CA LEU A 188 10.97 -0.70 -10.53
C LEU A 188 11.19 -1.13 -11.98
N ARG A 189 12.03 -2.14 -12.22
CA ARG A 189 12.25 -2.69 -13.59
C ARG A 189 10.95 -3.23 -14.19
N LEU A 190 10.14 -3.94 -13.42
CA LEU A 190 8.86 -4.47 -13.90
C LEU A 190 7.89 -3.34 -14.29
N ARG A 191 7.89 -2.22 -13.53
CA ARG A 191 7.16 -1.00 -13.90
C ARG A 191 7.66 -0.44 -15.23
N ASP A 192 8.97 -0.23 -15.34
CA ASP A 192 9.58 0.48 -16.47
C ASP A 192 9.55 -0.36 -17.76
N GLU A 193 9.85 -1.67 -17.67
CA GLU A 193 9.95 -2.56 -18.83
C GLU A 193 8.57 -3.08 -19.29
N LEU A 194 7.63 -3.31 -18.35
CA LEU A 194 6.34 -3.94 -18.64
C LEU A 194 5.15 -2.98 -18.53
N GLY A 195 5.35 -1.74 -18.09
CA GLY A 195 4.27 -0.81 -17.77
C GLY A 195 3.40 -1.29 -16.59
N LEU A 196 3.98 -2.13 -15.70
CA LEU A 196 3.28 -2.71 -14.58
C LEU A 196 2.96 -1.62 -13.54
N SER A 197 1.73 -1.59 -13.06
CA SER A 197 1.33 -0.73 -11.95
C SER A 197 1.41 -1.50 -10.64
N ALA A 198 1.65 -0.82 -9.51
CA ALA A 198 1.68 -1.49 -8.22
C ALA A 198 1.03 -0.68 -7.09
N LEU A 199 0.36 -1.39 -6.19
CA LEU A 199 0.03 -0.92 -4.85
C LEU A 199 0.94 -1.65 -3.86
N VAL A 200 1.84 -0.94 -3.22
CA VAL A 200 2.78 -1.50 -2.24
C VAL A 200 2.30 -1.10 -0.84
N VAL A 201 1.85 -2.08 -0.09
CA VAL A 201 1.47 -1.89 1.32
C VAL A 201 2.73 -2.07 2.17
N THR A 202 3.02 -1.10 3.02
CA THR A 202 4.20 -1.17 3.90
C THR A 202 4.00 -0.31 5.15
N HIS A 203 4.77 -0.58 6.18
CA HIS A 203 4.96 0.33 7.32
C HIS A 203 6.30 1.08 7.22
N ASP A 204 7.14 0.76 6.23
CA ASP A 204 8.46 1.33 6.01
C ASP A 204 8.36 2.50 5.00
N LEU A 205 8.52 3.72 5.51
CA LEU A 205 8.51 4.95 4.71
C LEU A 205 9.77 5.11 3.84
N GLY A 206 10.90 4.58 4.28
CA GLY A 206 12.13 4.56 3.48
C GLY A 206 11.96 3.68 2.23
N LEU A 207 11.23 2.56 2.35
CA LEU A 207 10.84 1.76 1.21
C LEU A 207 9.95 2.56 0.24
N ALA A 208 8.93 3.25 0.78
CA ALA A 208 8.04 4.07 -0.04
C ALA A 208 8.81 5.15 -0.81
N TRP A 209 9.81 5.81 -0.16
CA TRP A 209 10.68 6.80 -0.80
C TRP A 209 11.41 6.26 -2.03
N ASN A 210 11.91 5.03 -1.91
CA ASN A 210 12.77 4.45 -2.95
C ASN A 210 12.00 3.99 -4.21
N ILE A 211 10.71 3.68 -4.10
CA ILE A 211 9.99 3.06 -5.23
C ILE A 211 8.69 3.72 -5.62
N ALA A 212 8.05 4.47 -4.72
CA ALA A 212 6.71 4.99 -4.99
C ALA A 212 6.75 6.32 -5.76
N ASP A 213 5.77 6.50 -6.63
CA ASP A 213 5.45 7.78 -7.25
C ASP A 213 4.55 8.62 -6.33
N ARG A 214 3.65 7.92 -5.61
CA ARG A 214 2.72 8.53 -4.65
C ARG A 214 2.62 7.72 -3.37
N VAL A 215 2.31 8.42 -2.27
CA VAL A 215 2.06 7.83 -0.96
C VAL A 215 0.63 8.14 -0.52
N ALA A 216 -0.04 7.16 0.06
CA ALA A 216 -1.27 7.31 0.82
C ALA A 216 -1.04 6.86 2.26
N VAL A 217 -1.21 7.75 3.21
CA VAL A 217 -1.02 7.47 4.64
C VAL A 217 -2.35 7.10 5.26
N MET A 218 -2.43 5.90 5.82
CA MET A 218 -3.67 5.36 6.38
C MET A 218 -3.60 5.29 7.90
N TYR A 219 -4.62 5.81 8.57
CA TYR A 219 -4.80 5.74 10.01
C TYR A 219 -6.24 5.33 10.35
N LEU A 220 -6.37 4.29 11.17
CA LEU A 220 -7.66 3.80 11.71
C LEU A 220 -8.77 3.74 10.64
N GLY A 221 -8.50 3.07 9.52
CA GLY A 221 -9.45 2.84 8.43
C GLY A 221 -9.65 3.99 7.45
N ARG A 222 -8.91 5.11 7.56
CA ARG A 222 -9.00 6.28 6.65
C ARG A 222 -7.66 6.69 6.10
N ILE A 223 -7.64 7.19 4.87
CA ILE A 223 -6.50 7.92 4.34
C ILE A 223 -6.54 9.32 4.95
N VAL A 224 -5.45 9.68 5.66
CA VAL A 224 -5.32 10.96 6.37
C VAL A 224 -4.47 11.97 5.61
N GLU A 225 -3.58 11.47 4.77
CA GLU A 225 -2.75 12.29 3.88
C GLU A 225 -2.39 11.49 2.63
N SER A 226 -2.35 12.13 1.46
CA SER A 226 -1.92 11.50 0.21
C SER A 226 -1.33 12.52 -0.75
N GLY A 227 -0.42 12.09 -1.62
CA GLY A 227 0.20 12.95 -2.62
C GLY A 227 1.47 12.35 -3.22
N PRO A 228 2.19 13.12 -4.05
CA PRO A 228 3.51 12.75 -4.55
C PRO A 228 4.45 12.39 -3.41
N VAL A 229 5.29 11.37 -3.60
CA VAL A 229 6.16 10.83 -2.54
C VAL A 229 7.08 11.92 -1.97
N GLU A 230 7.69 12.74 -2.81
CA GLU A 230 8.56 13.83 -2.40
C GLU A 230 7.84 14.79 -1.45
N ARG A 231 6.61 15.19 -1.81
CA ARG A 231 5.82 16.16 -1.03
C ARG A 231 5.44 15.59 0.35
N ILE A 232 5.03 14.32 0.40
CA ILE A 232 4.61 13.68 1.67
C ILE A 232 5.80 13.46 2.59
N LEU A 233 6.98 13.12 2.06
CA LEU A 233 8.13 12.78 2.89
C LEU A 233 8.97 14.00 3.28
N THR A 234 9.00 15.07 2.46
CA THR A 234 9.78 16.29 2.80
C THR A 234 8.97 17.34 3.56
N ALA A 235 7.66 17.43 3.31
CA ALA A 235 6.80 18.45 3.91
C ALA A 235 5.42 17.89 4.31
N PRO A 236 5.37 16.90 5.23
CA PRO A 236 4.13 16.29 5.70
C PRO A 236 3.25 17.32 6.41
N SER A 237 1.96 17.28 6.12
CA SER A 237 1.00 18.23 6.68
C SER A 237 0.20 17.64 7.84
N HIS A 238 -0.03 16.30 7.84
CA HIS A 238 -0.76 15.64 8.92
C HIS A 238 0.17 15.30 10.09
N PRO A 239 -0.17 15.62 11.35
CA PRO A 239 0.66 15.33 12.53
C PRO A 239 1.03 13.84 12.67
N TYR A 240 0.16 12.93 12.23
CA TYR A 240 0.47 11.50 12.21
C TYR A 240 1.58 11.17 11.20
N THR A 241 1.55 11.75 10.00
CA THR A 241 2.60 11.57 8.99
C THR A 241 3.94 12.13 9.50
N GLN A 242 3.90 13.30 10.14
CA GLN A 242 5.08 13.91 10.77
C GLN A 242 5.68 12.98 11.82
N ALA A 243 4.86 12.39 12.69
CA ALA A 243 5.31 11.46 13.70
C ALA A 243 5.89 10.17 13.10
N LEU A 244 5.27 9.61 12.04
CA LEU A 244 5.82 8.44 11.34
C LEU A 244 7.18 8.72 10.70
N LEU A 245 7.39 9.92 10.14
CA LEU A 245 8.66 10.32 9.54
C LEU A 245 9.73 10.63 10.58
N SER A 246 9.33 11.13 11.75
CA SER A 246 10.27 11.52 12.81
C SER A 246 11.07 10.35 13.38
N VAL A 247 10.63 9.10 13.20
CA VAL A 247 11.36 7.91 13.66
C VAL A 247 12.38 7.38 12.64
N LEU A 248 12.48 8.02 11.47
CA LEU A 248 13.53 7.70 10.50
C LEU A 248 14.91 8.12 11.06
N PRO A 249 16.00 7.37 10.74
CA PRO A 249 17.32 7.61 11.30
C PRO A 249 17.88 9.03 11.09
N GLU A 250 17.43 9.70 10.03
CA GLU A 250 17.89 11.05 9.66
C GLU A 250 17.14 12.17 10.40
N SER A 251 16.12 11.85 11.18
CA SER A 251 15.34 12.86 11.91
C SER A 251 16.04 13.30 13.17
N PRO A 252 16.26 14.63 13.36
CA PRO A 252 16.96 15.15 14.55
C PRO A 252 16.14 15.04 15.85
N SER A 253 14.82 14.86 15.76
CA SER A 253 13.91 14.87 16.90
C SER A 253 12.80 13.85 16.73
N PRO A 254 13.00 12.58 17.16
CA PRO A 254 11.97 11.57 17.04
C PRO A 254 10.77 11.89 17.94
N VAL A 255 9.58 11.86 17.36
CA VAL A 255 8.31 12.00 18.07
C VAL A 255 7.79 10.62 18.43
N VAL A 256 7.84 10.29 19.71
CA VAL A 256 7.23 9.04 20.20
C VAL A 256 5.73 9.26 20.32
N LEU A 257 4.96 8.55 19.47
CA LEU A 257 3.51 8.56 19.56
C LEU A 257 3.06 7.91 20.88
N GLY A 258 2.44 8.71 21.75
CA GLY A 258 1.89 8.22 23.01
C GLY A 258 0.67 7.31 22.79
N GLY A 259 0.51 6.31 23.66
CA GLY A 259 -0.65 5.41 23.66
C GLY A 259 -0.72 4.44 22.49
N GLU A 260 -1.69 3.53 22.56
CA GLU A 260 -1.99 2.59 21.48
C GLU A 260 -2.98 3.20 20.47
N PRO A 261 -2.99 2.74 19.20
CA PRO A 261 -4.03 3.09 18.26
C PRO A 261 -5.41 2.77 18.84
N PRO A 262 -6.42 3.66 18.65
CA PRO A 262 -7.76 3.40 19.16
C PRO A 262 -8.37 2.11 18.57
N ASP A 263 -9.24 1.47 19.36
CA ASP A 263 -9.97 0.27 18.95
C ASP A 263 -10.86 0.60 17.72
N PRO A 264 -10.74 -0.11 16.59
CA PRO A 264 -11.55 0.11 15.40
C PRO A 264 -13.05 -0.17 15.62
N THR A 265 -13.43 -0.77 16.76
CA THR A 265 -14.85 -0.91 17.18
C THR A 265 -15.36 0.28 17.97
N ARG A 266 -14.46 1.17 18.43
CA ARG A 266 -14.78 2.38 19.24
C ARG A 266 -14.04 3.58 18.68
N ILE A 267 -14.40 3.97 17.47
CA ILE A 267 -13.76 5.08 16.78
C ILE A 267 -13.99 6.37 17.55
N PRO A 268 -12.93 7.14 17.88
CA PRO A 268 -13.04 8.43 18.54
C PRO A 268 -13.91 9.40 17.72
N PRO A 269 -14.71 10.27 18.37
CA PRO A 269 -15.40 11.35 17.68
C PRO A 269 -14.38 12.34 17.10
N GLY A 270 -14.81 13.14 16.13
CA GLY A 270 -13.91 14.13 15.50
C GLY A 270 -12.81 13.51 14.65
N CYS A 271 -11.62 14.10 14.71
CA CYS A 271 -10.41 13.57 14.07
C CYS A 271 -10.00 12.28 14.76
N ARG A 272 -9.84 11.18 14.04
CA ARG A 272 -9.49 9.86 14.60
C ARG A 272 -8.15 9.84 15.32
N PHE A 273 -7.24 10.74 14.92
CA PHE A 273 -5.91 10.87 15.50
C PHE A 273 -5.88 11.78 16.73
N HIS A 274 -6.97 12.52 17.04
CA HIS A 274 -6.95 13.50 18.14
C HIS A 274 -6.44 12.96 19.49
N PRO A 275 -6.71 11.70 19.92
CA PRO A 275 -6.23 11.21 21.21
C PRO A 275 -4.69 11.06 21.30
N ARG A 276 -4.01 11.02 20.13
CA ARG A 276 -2.54 10.86 20.03
C ARG A 276 -1.87 12.04 19.35
N CYS A 277 -2.63 13.12 19.08
CA CYS A 277 -2.16 14.27 18.31
C CYS A 277 -1.30 15.20 19.17
N GLN A 278 -0.01 15.30 18.85
CA GLN A 278 0.94 16.19 19.53
C GLN A 278 0.59 17.67 19.37
N ILE A 279 -0.02 18.08 18.26
CA ILE A 279 -0.46 19.46 18.03
C ILE A 279 -1.60 19.83 18.97
N LEU A 280 -2.50 18.89 19.25
CA LEU A 280 -3.58 19.08 20.22
C LEU A 280 -3.02 19.07 21.66
N ALA A 281 -2.13 18.13 21.97
CA ALA A 281 -1.53 17.98 23.29
C ALA A 281 -0.64 19.18 23.70
N SER A 282 0.05 19.81 22.75
CA SER A 282 0.87 21.00 22.99
C SER A 282 0.08 22.31 23.11
N GLY A 283 -1.22 22.31 22.78
CA GLY A 283 -2.04 23.51 22.73
C GLY A 283 -1.96 24.30 21.41
N ALA A 284 -1.10 23.92 20.46
CA ALA A 284 -0.95 24.62 19.18
C ALA A 284 -2.24 24.59 18.32
N ALA A 285 -3.12 23.62 18.54
CA ALA A 285 -4.45 23.59 17.91
C ALA A 285 -5.37 24.71 18.42
N ALA A 286 -5.24 25.12 19.69
CA ALA A 286 -5.99 26.23 20.26
C ALA A 286 -5.56 27.58 19.69
N GLU A 287 -4.26 27.76 19.37
CA GLU A 287 -3.74 28.98 18.71
C GLU A 287 -4.41 29.23 17.36
N THR A 288 -4.82 28.16 16.66
CA THR A 288 -5.53 28.22 15.40
C THR A 288 -7.05 28.09 15.54
N GLY A 289 -7.58 27.99 16.78
CA GLY A 289 -9.00 27.91 17.07
C GLY A 289 -9.66 26.61 16.62
N VAL A 290 -8.92 25.52 16.42
CA VAL A 290 -9.45 24.24 15.88
C VAL A 290 -9.44 23.09 16.88
N ASP A 291 -9.00 23.30 18.13
CA ASP A 291 -8.95 22.29 19.19
C ASP A 291 -10.31 21.63 19.42
N GLY A 292 -11.38 22.42 19.57
CA GLY A 292 -12.74 21.92 19.67
C GLY A 292 -13.20 21.13 18.43
N LEU A 293 -12.81 21.54 17.23
CA LEU A 293 -13.12 20.84 15.98
C LEU A 293 -12.40 19.49 15.93
N CYS A 294 -11.15 19.43 16.36
CA CYS A 294 -10.38 18.19 16.38
C CYS A 294 -11.05 17.08 17.20
N VAL A 295 -11.73 17.44 18.30
CA VAL A 295 -12.39 16.48 19.19
C VAL A 295 -13.80 16.14 18.75
N SER A 296 -14.53 17.08 18.14
CA SER A 296 -15.99 16.94 17.92
C SER A 296 -16.39 16.74 16.47
N ARG A 297 -15.65 17.32 15.50
CA ARG A 297 -16.04 17.32 14.09
C ARG A 297 -15.23 16.33 13.27
N PRO A 298 -15.88 15.30 12.68
CA PRO A 298 -15.20 14.39 11.76
C PRO A 298 -14.60 15.13 10.55
N LEU A 299 -13.41 14.72 10.15
CA LEU A 299 -12.77 15.20 8.93
C LEU A 299 -13.44 14.61 7.68
N PRO A 300 -13.46 15.34 6.56
CA PRO A 300 -13.94 14.82 5.29
C PRO A 300 -13.09 13.63 4.82
N VAL A 301 -13.68 12.80 3.98
CA VAL A 301 -12.95 11.75 3.27
C VAL A 301 -12.16 12.40 2.13
N LEU A 302 -10.87 12.08 2.02
CA LEU A 302 -10.05 12.59 0.92
C LEU A 302 -10.52 12.02 -0.41
N SER A 303 -10.41 12.81 -1.48
CA SER A 303 -10.72 12.38 -2.84
C SER A 303 -9.61 11.49 -3.40
N SER A 304 -9.84 10.87 -4.55
CA SER A 304 -8.84 10.06 -5.26
C SER A 304 -7.88 10.90 -6.14
N SER A 305 -7.71 12.21 -5.84
CA SER A 305 -6.84 13.09 -6.60
C SER A 305 -5.36 12.68 -6.50
N ALA A 306 -4.62 12.94 -7.57
CA ALA A 306 -3.16 12.81 -7.58
C ALA A 306 -2.45 13.96 -6.85
N ALA A 307 -3.11 15.10 -6.67
CA ALA A 307 -2.58 16.22 -5.91
C ALA A 307 -2.45 15.89 -4.42
N ALA A 308 -1.55 16.58 -3.74
CA ALA A 308 -1.41 16.45 -2.30
C ALA A 308 -2.69 16.87 -1.57
N GLN A 309 -3.14 16.04 -0.65
CA GLN A 309 -4.33 16.25 0.16
C GLN A 309 -4.06 15.83 1.61
N VAL A 310 -4.70 16.53 2.55
CA VAL A 310 -4.61 16.23 3.98
C VAL A 310 -5.97 16.35 4.65
N ALA A 311 -6.30 15.42 5.52
CA ALA A 311 -7.48 15.46 6.37
C ALA A 311 -7.05 15.88 7.80
N CYS A 312 -6.89 17.18 8.03
CA CYS A 312 -6.46 17.73 9.32
C CYS A 312 -7.00 19.15 9.51
N HIS A 313 -7.80 19.39 10.55
CA HIS A 313 -8.35 20.71 10.85
C HIS A 313 -7.26 21.77 11.04
N HIS A 314 -6.16 21.43 11.73
CA HIS A 314 -5.04 22.37 11.94
C HIS A 314 -4.33 22.70 10.63
N ALA A 315 -4.04 21.70 9.78
CA ALA A 315 -3.40 21.94 8.51
C ALA A 315 -4.27 22.79 7.57
N GLU A 316 -5.59 22.61 7.61
CA GLU A 316 -6.54 23.42 6.83
C GLU A 316 -6.64 24.86 7.33
N ALA A 317 -6.49 25.10 8.64
CA ALA A 317 -6.59 26.43 9.25
C ALA A 317 -5.33 27.29 9.08
N ARG A 318 -4.16 26.69 8.73
CA ARG A 318 -2.91 27.44 8.52
C ARG A 318 -3.03 28.37 7.30
N PRO A 319 -2.52 29.63 7.40
CA PRO A 319 -2.54 30.59 6.28
C PRO A 319 -1.85 30.02 5.05
N ALA A 320 -2.34 30.43 3.86
CA ALA A 320 -1.78 29.97 2.57
C ALA A 320 -0.29 30.36 2.38
N SER A 321 0.18 31.45 3.00
CA SER A 321 1.60 31.86 3.03
C SER A 321 2.49 30.83 3.69
N THR A 322 2.12 30.35 4.89
CA THR A 322 2.86 29.30 5.61
C THR A 322 2.78 27.92 4.95
N ARG A 323 1.74 27.68 4.14
CA ARG A 323 1.66 26.46 3.30
C ARG A 323 2.66 26.52 2.15
N ARG A 324 2.83 27.68 1.49
CA ARG A 324 3.78 27.89 0.39
C ARG A 324 5.23 27.89 0.85
N GLU A 325 5.54 28.38 2.04
CA GLU A 325 6.91 28.35 2.60
C GLU A 325 7.33 26.92 2.93
N ALA A 326 6.41 26.07 3.45
CA ALA A 326 6.64 24.63 3.63
C ALA A 326 6.80 23.91 2.27
N GLU A 327 6.19 24.42 1.21
CA GLU A 327 6.33 23.93 -0.17
C GLU A 327 7.63 24.38 -0.84
N ALA A 328 8.10 25.59 -0.55
CA ALA A 328 9.31 26.17 -1.14
C ALA A 328 10.60 25.74 -0.43
N GLY A 329 10.54 25.50 0.89
CA GLY A 329 11.67 24.98 1.67
C GLY A 329 12.05 23.51 1.39
N ALA A 330 11.22 22.79 0.65
CA ALA A 330 11.44 21.40 0.24
C ALA A 330 12.31 21.25 -1.03
N GLY A 331 12.83 22.34 -1.57
CA GLY A 331 13.70 22.38 -2.76
C GLY A 331 15.17 22.02 -2.48
N VAL A 332 15.44 21.15 -1.52
CA VAL A 332 16.76 20.51 -1.40
C VAL A 332 16.77 19.33 -2.36
N GLU A 333 17.60 19.45 -3.41
CA GLU A 333 17.95 18.35 -4.30
C GLU A 333 18.49 17.18 -3.47
N VAL A 334 17.64 16.22 -3.17
CA VAL A 334 18.06 14.91 -2.66
C VAL A 334 18.28 14.05 -3.90
N GLU A 335 19.54 13.89 -4.31
CA GLU A 335 19.93 12.93 -5.34
C GLU A 335 19.38 11.54 -4.97
N ARG A 336 18.53 11.01 -5.83
CA ARG A 336 18.14 9.58 -5.80
C ARG A 336 19.37 8.76 -6.15
N ARG A 337 19.96 8.09 -5.17
CA ARG A 337 21.02 7.11 -5.37
C ARG A 337 20.48 5.71 -5.62
#